data_33652f6ae03f42e6770de661728cf352
#
_entry.id   33652f6ae03f42e6770de661728cf352
#
_cell.length_a   1.000
_cell.length_b   1.000
_cell.length_c   1.000
_cell.angle_alpha   90.00
_cell.angle_beta   90.00
_cell.angle_gamma   90.00
#
_symmetry.space_group_name_H-M   'P 1'
#
loop_
_entity.id
_entity.type
_entity.pdbx_description
1 polymer ?
#
loop_
_entity_poly.entity_id
_entity_poly.type
_entity_poly.pdbx_seq_one_letter_code
_entity_poly.pdbx_strand_id
1 'polypeptide(L)'
;MGSEMCIRDRLYDDNPHMNPMAKLLSDIELVDDEIMNYAKDSSSQFGTGGMVTKLRAAKIVNDYGGDMAIVNGNNETALIDLLEGKQIGTYFSGKAGRTLSARDHWIMYRSSPKGQVIVDDGACEALKTHTSLLPKGIKEVEGSFMQGSVIDVLSFKGQLIARGITNYSSDELKLIKDHHSNEIESILHYKDYDEVIHADNLVINKG
;
A
#
# COMPACT_ATOMS: atom_id res chain seq x y z
N MET A 1 -3.43 37.99 13.29
CA MET A 1 -2.78 37.07 12.32
C MET A 1 -3.44 35.73 12.52
N GLY A 2 -4.47 35.45 11.74
CA GLY A 2 -5.16 34.17 11.81
C GLY A 2 -4.29 33.10 11.19
N SER A 3 -4.00 32.06 11.95
CA SER A 3 -3.49 30.81 11.41
C SER A 3 -4.62 30.22 10.56
N GLU A 4 -4.55 30.38 9.25
CA GLU A 4 -5.36 29.61 8.32
C GLU A 4 -4.90 28.15 8.40
N MET A 5 -5.39 27.47 9.41
CA MET A 5 -5.41 26.03 9.42
C MET A 5 -6.46 25.63 8.39
N CYS A 6 -6.02 25.41 7.16
CA CYS A 6 -6.88 24.95 6.08
C CYS A 6 -7.36 23.55 6.45
N ILE A 7 -8.43 23.45 7.23
CA ILE A 7 -9.12 22.22 7.57
C ILE A 7 -9.88 21.83 6.31
N ARG A 8 -9.23 21.02 5.46
CA ARG A 8 -9.93 20.38 4.36
C ARG A 8 -10.85 19.32 4.96
N ASP A 9 -12.12 19.62 4.88
CA ASP A 9 -13.21 18.83 5.44
C ASP A 9 -13.83 17.86 4.43
N ARG A 10 -13.35 17.89 3.17
CA ARG A 10 -13.91 17.12 2.04
C ARG A 10 -12.83 16.88 0.99
N LEU A 11 -13.02 15.85 0.17
CA LEU A 11 -12.21 15.60 -1.01
C LEU A 11 -12.92 16.12 -2.26
N TYR A 12 -12.17 16.79 -3.11
CA TYR A 12 -12.62 17.27 -4.42
C TYR A 12 -11.71 16.68 -5.51
N ASP A 13 -12.22 16.61 -6.73
CA ASP A 13 -11.47 16.16 -7.92
C ASP A 13 -10.38 17.17 -8.34
N ASP A 14 -10.43 18.41 -7.81
CA ASP A 14 -9.45 19.47 -8.02
C ASP A 14 -9.44 20.42 -6.81
N ASN A 15 -8.52 21.38 -6.79
CA ASN A 15 -8.44 22.39 -5.73
C ASN A 15 -9.58 23.41 -5.85
N PRO A 16 -10.59 23.42 -4.95
CA PRO A 16 -11.74 24.32 -5.06
C PRO A 16 -11.38 25.81 -4.89
N HIS A 17 -10.21 26.14 -4.34
CA HIS A 17 -9.73 27.53 -4.27
C HIS A 17 -9.16 28.03 -5.60
N MET A 18 -8.65 27.13 -6.42
CA MET A 18 -8.08 27.44 -7.73
C MET A 18 -9.06 27.18 -8.86
N ASN A 19 -9.93 26.20 -8.71
CA ASN A 19 -10.95 25.80 -9.66
C ASN A 19 -12.35 25.84 -9.03
N PRO A 20 -13.16 26.89 -9.28
CA PRO A 20 -14.53 26.96 -8.76
C PRO A 20 -15.47 25.86 -9.28
N MET A 21 -15.07 25.13 -10.34
CA MET A 21 -15.82 24.00 -10.91
C MET A 21 -15.46 22.66 -10.30
N ALA A 22 -14.53 22.61 -9.32
CA ALA A 22 -14.14 21.40 -8.62
C ALA A 22 -15.37 20.73 -7.99
N LYS A 23 -15.49 19.42 -8.24
CA LYS A 23 -16.62 18.61 -7.76
C LYS A 23 -16.26 17.90 -6.47
N LEU A 24 -17.20 17.94 -5.53
CA LEU A 24 -17.08 17.16 -4.30
C LEU A 24 -17.18 15.67 -4.60
N LEU A 25 -16.23 14.90 -4.07
CA LEU A 25 -16.27 13.44 -4.05
C LEU A 25 -16.87 13.01 -2.72
N SER A 26 -18.17 12.68 -2.71
CA SER A 26 -18.90 12.37 -1.48
C SER A 26 -18.73 10.94 -1.02
N ASP A 27 -18.60 10.00 -1.97
CA ASP A 27 -18.52 8.56 -1.71
C ASP A 27 -17.37 7.95 -2.51
N ILE A 28 -16.48 7.25 -1.84
CA ILE A 28 -15.30 6.62 -2.42
C ILE A 28 -15.27 5.15 -1.98
N GLU A 29 -15.35 4.25 -2.95
CA GLU A 29 -15.30 2.82 -2.68
C GLU A 29 -13.87 2.26 -2.63
N LEU A 30 -12.93 2.90 -3.36
CA LEU A 30 -11.54 2.47 -3.42
C LEU A 30 -10.61 3.69 -3.44
N VAL A 31 -9.63 3.72 -2.54
CA VAL A 31 -8.56 4.73 -2.55
C VAL A 31 -7.42 4.21 -3.41
N ASP A 32 -7.50 4.46 -4.72
CA ASP A 32 -6.48 4.12 -5.72
C ASP A 32 -5.51 5.27 -5.99
N ASP A 33 -4.65 5.10 -7.00
CA ASP A 33 -3.68 6.12 -7.40
C ASP A 33 -4.35 7.38 -7.98
N GLU A 34 -5.53 7.26 -8.60
CA GLU A 34 -6.28 8.41 -9.11
C GLU A 34 -6.77 9.27 -7.96
N ILE A 35 -7.44 8.67 -6.98
CA ILE A 35 -7.90 9.35 -5.76
C ILE A 35 -6.72 9.97 -4.98
N MET A 36 -5.58 9.26 -4.90
CA MET A 36 -4.37 9.80 -4.26
C MET A 36 -3.80 11.02 -5.00
N ASN A 37 -3.92 11.07 -6.33
CA ASN A 37 -3.43 12.20 -7.14
C ASN A 37 -4.21 13.48 -6.87
N TYR A 38 -5.53 13.43 -6.63
CA TYR A 38 -6.34 14.61 -6.28
C TYR A 38 -5.87 15.33 -5.00
N ALA A 39 -5.11 14.65 -4.15
CA ALA A 39 -4.56 15.24 -2.93
C ALA A 39 -3.14 15.81 -3.10
N LYS A 40 -2.39 15.47 -4.17
CA LYS A 40 -0.98 15.85 -4.34
C LYS A 40 -0.77 17.35 -4.57
N ASP A 41 -1.69 18.02 -5.24
CA ASP A 41 -1.60 19.46 -5.56
C ASP A 41 -1.91 20.38 -4.37
N SER A 42 -2.11 19.79 -3.21
CA SER A 42 -2.48 20.49 -1.99
C SER A 42 -1.30 20.74 -1.05
N SER A 43 -0.14 21.17 -1.57
CA SER A 43 1.03 21.49 -0.75
C SER A 43 0.79 22.73 0.13
N SER A 44 0.34 22.53 1.37
CA SER A 44 0.53 23.53 2.40
C SER A 44 1.98 23.43 2.88
N GLN A 45 2.76 24.49 2.75
CA GLN A 45 4.17 24.56 3.19
C GLN A 45 4.35 24.34 4.70
N PHE A 46 3.30 24.22 5.51
CA PHE A 46 3.36 24.23 6.97
C PHE A 46 2.53 23.15 7.69
N GLY A 47 2.02 22.12 7.01
CA GLY A 47 1.15 21.12 7.65
C GLY A 47 1.64 19.69 7.52
N THR A 48 1.95 19.02 8.63
CA THR A 48 2.28 17.57 8.71
C THR A 48 1.06 16.65 8.50
N GLY A 49 -0.16 17.18 8.27
CA GLY A 49 -1.43 16.46 8.22
C GLY A 49 -2.30 16.80 7.01
N GLY A 50 -1.74 16.86 5.79
CA GLY A 50 -2.50 17.18 4.57
C GLY A 50 -3.53 16.10 4.15
N MET A 51 -4.29 16.36 3.07
CA MET A 51 -5.28 15.42 2.53
C MET A 51 -4.66 14.07 2.18
N VAL A 52 -3.41 14.03 1.69
CA VAL A 52 -2.66 12.79 1.43
C VAL A 52 -2.59 11.89 2.66
N THR A 53 -2.34 12.46 3.85
CA THR A 53 -2.29 11.68 5.10
C THR A 53 -3.66 11.10 5.47
N LYS A 54 -4.74 11.85 5.24
CA LYS A 54 -6.11 11.39 5.47
C LYS A 54 -6.49 10.28 4.49
N LEU A 55 -6.12 10.39 3.21
CA LEU A 55 -6.36 9.34 2.22
C LEU A 55 -5.57 8.07 2.52
N ARG A 56 -4.32 8.18 2.98
CA ARG A 56 -3.56 7.02 3.46
C ARG A 56 -4.25 6.33 4.64
N ALA A 57 -4.79 7.10 5.59
CA ALA A 57 -5.56 6.54 6.70
C ALA A 57 -6.84 5.86 6.21
N ALA A 58 -7.57 6.47 5.25
CA ALA A 58 -8.75 5.88 4.64
C ALA A 58 -8.41 4.55 3.96
N LYS A 59 -7.33 4.51 3.16
CA LYS A 59 -6.85 3.27 2.54
C LYS A 59 -6.59 2.17 3.57
N ILE A 60 -5.89 2.49 4.65
CA ILE A 60 -5.61 1.54 5.73
C ILE A 60 -6.91 1.01 6.33
N VAL A 61 -7.86 1.89 6.67
CA VAL A 61 -9.16 1.49 7.26
C VAL A 61 -9.96 0.62 6.30
N ASN A 62 -10.03 1.00 5.01
CA ASN A 62 -10.74 0.25 3.99
C ASN A 62 -10.12 -1.13 3.73
N ASP A 63 -8.78 -1.26 3.79
CA ASP A 63 -8.08 -2.55 3.66
C ASP A 63 -8.46 -3.55 4.77
N TYR A 64 -8.93 -3.04 5.93
CA TYR A 64 -9.53 -3.84 7.01
C TYR A 64 -11.04 -4.08 6.84
N GLY A 65 -11.66 -3.57 5.78
CA GLY A 65 -13.11 -3.61 5.59
C GLY A 65 -13.87 -2.64 6.51
N GLY A 66 -13.17 -1.69 7.11
CA GLY A 66 -13.76 -0.61 7.90
C GLY A 66 -14.16 0.58 7.06
N ASP A 67 -15.14 1.32 7.50
CA ASP A 67 -15.57 2.58 6.91
C ASP A 67 -14.85 3.77 7.54
N MET A 68 -14.59 4.82 6.77
CA MET A 68 -14.03 6.08 7.26
C MET A 68 -14.77 7.26 6.65
N ALA A 69 -14.88 8.36 7.39
CA ALA A 69 -15.40 9.62 6.86
C ALA A 69 -14.45 10.77 7.19
N ILE A 70 -14.33 11.70 6.24
CA ILE A 70 -13.66 12.99 6.44
C ILE A 70 -14.74 14.05 6.48
N VAL A 71 -14.88 14.70 7.65
CA VAL A 71 -15.90 15.74 7.90
C VAL A 71 -15.28 17.00 8.48
N ASN A 72 -16.01 18.12 8.43
CA ASN A 72 -15.56 19.38 9.00
C ASN A 72 -15.55 19.31 10.53
N GLY A 73 -14.39 19.41 11.15
CA GLY A 73 -14.22 19.38 12.60
C GLY A 73 -14.79 20.61 13.33
N ASN A 74 -15.11 21.68 12.63
CA ASN A 74 -15.78 22.88 13.20
C ASN A 74 -17.31 22.74 13.21
N ASN A 75 -17.88 21.72 12.59
CA ASN A 75 -19.30 21.42 12.64
C ASN A 75 -19.59 20.59 13.93
N GLU A 76 -20.21 21.21 14.91
CA GLU A 76 -20.52 20.59 16.20
C GLU A 76 -21.45 19.37 16.07
N THR A 77 -22.28 19.32 15.03
CA THR A 77 -23.22 18.20 14.79
C THR A 77 -22.69 17.15 13.84
N ALA A 78 -21.45 17.30 13.32
CA ALA A 78 -20.91 16.45 12.24
C ALA A 78 -21.00 14.95 12.56
N LEU A 79 -20.70 14.52 13.78
CA LEU A 79 -20.78 13.11 14.17
C LEU A 79 -22.22 12.61 14.23
N ILE A 80 -23.15 13.43 14.74
CA ILE A 80 -24.58 13.10 14.82
C ILE A 80 -25.14 13.01 13.41
N ASP A 81 -24.87 14.01 12.56
CA ASP A 81 -25.32 14.05 11.18
C ASP A 81 -24.82 12.84 10.36
N LEU A 82 -23.57 12.42 10.60
CA LEU A 82 -23.00 11.21 9.98
C LEU A 82 -23.72 9.93 10.44
N LEU A 83 -23.98 9.79 11.76
CA LEU A 83 -24.69 8.64 12.32
C LEU A 83 -26.16 8.57 11.87
N GLU A 84 -26.79 9.72 11.61
CA GLU A 84 -28.13 9.84 11.03
C GLU A 84 -28.17 9.57 9.52
N GLY A 85 -27.01 9.28 8.90
CA GLY A 85 -26.89 8.97 7.46
C GLY A 85 -26.97 10.20 6.57
N LYS A 86 -26.77 11.42 7.11
CA LYS A 86 -26.69 12.63 6.30
C LYS A 86 -25.41 12.64 5.48
N GLN A 87 -25.49 13.01 4.22
CA GLN A 87 -24.34 13.12 3.33
C GLN A 87 -23.52 14.38 3.64
N ILE A 88 -22.57 14.25 4.56
CA ILE A 88 -21.64 15.30 4.97
C ILE A 88 -20.20 14.86 4.74
N GLY A 89 -19.37 15.75 4.18
CA GLY A 89 -17.95 15.44 3.94
C GLY A 89 -17.73 14.41 2.83
N THR A 90 -16.71 13.57 2.99
CA THR A 90 -16.38 12.47 2.09
C THR A 90 -16.38 11.16 2.88
N TYR A 91 -17.13 10.18 2.40
CA TYR A 91 -17.24 8.84 2.97
C TYR A 91 -16.44 7.83 2.16
N PHE A 92 -15.70 6.99 2.85
CA PHE A 92 -14.88 5.91 2.28
C PHE A 92 -15.43 4.58 2.75
N SER A 93 -15.98 3.79 1.81
CA SER A 93 -16.61 2.51 2.12
C SER A 93 -15.61 1.37 2.17
N GLY A 94 -15.58 0.61 3.24
CA GLY A 94 -14.78 -0.62 3.37
C GLY A 94 -15.31 -1.82 2.59
N LYS A 95 -16.47 -1.69 1.92
CA LYS A 95 -17.14 -2.82 1.24
C LYS A 95 -16.41 -3.34 0.00
N ALA A 96 -15.61 -2.49 -0.65
CA ALA A 96 -14.87 -2.87 -1.87
C ALA A 96 -13.53 -3.57 -1.57
N GLY A 97 -13.05 -3.53 -0.33
CA GLY A 97 -11.75 -4.09 0.09
C GLY A 97 -11.84 -5.57 0.46
N ARG A 98 -10.86 -6.37 0.05
CA ARG A 98 -10.60 -7.66 0.67
C ARG A 98 -10.05 -7.38 2.06
N THR A 99 -10.72 -7.83 3.11
CA THR A 99 -10.25 -7.66 4.48
C THR A 99 -8.88 -8.32 4.62
N LEU A 100 -7.83 -7.51 4.79
CA LEU A 100 -6.51 -8.04 5.09
C LEU A 100 -6.53 -8.71 6.47
N SER A 101 -5.87 -9.85 6.61
CA SER A 101 -5.62 -10.42 7.93
C SER A 101 -4.74 -9.46 8.77
N ALA A 102 -4.79 -9.59 10.09
CA ALA A 102 -3.90 -8.82 10.98
C ALA A 102 -2.41 -8.99 10.62
N ARG A 103 -2.04 -10.18 10.12
CA ARG A 103 -0.70 -10.50 9.64
C ARG A 103 -0.36 -9.75 8.35
N ASP A 104 -1.25 -9.80 7.36
CA ASP A 104 -1.04 -9.13 6.07
C ASP A 104 -0.90 -7.63 6.25
N HIS A 105 -1.74 -7.07 7.12
CA HIS A 105 -1.65 -5.66 7.47
C HIS A 105 -0.34 -5.31 8.16
N TRP A 106 0.15 -6.17 9.08
CA TRP A 106 1.44 -5.97 9.70
C TRP A 106 2.57 -6.00 8.66
N ILE A 107 2.54 -6.97 7.74
CA ILE A 107 3.52 -7.07 6.64
C ILE A 107 3.47 -5.80 5.78
N MET A 108 2.30 -5.36 5.35
CA MET A 108 2.16 -4.27 4.37
C MET A 108 2.46 -2.88 4.97
N TYR A 109 1.95 -2.59 6.18
CA TYR A 109 1.92 -1.21 6.68
C TYR A 109 2.72 -0.95 7.97
N ARG A 110 2.93 -1.96 8.81
CA ARG A 110 3.61 -1.78 10.11
C ARG A 110 5.07 -2.19 10.11
N SER A 111 5.47 -3.08 9.22
CA SER A 111 6.87 -3.50 9.08
C SER A 111 7.66 -2.48 8.25
N SER A 112 8.92 -2.28 8.61
CA SER A 112 9.87 -1.52 7.77
C SER A 112 10.65 -2.51 6.92
N PRO A 113 10.53 -2.50 5.57
CA PRO A 113 11.30 -3.39 4.72
C PRO A 113 12.80 -3.20 4.93
N LYS A 114 13.56 -4.29 4.97
CA LYS A 114 15.02 -4.27 5.17
C LYS A 114 15.78 -4.26 3.85
N GLY A 115 15.08 -4.48 2.74
CA GLY A 115 15.60 -4.47 1.38
C GLY A 115 14.49 -4.73 0.40
N GLN A 116 14.87 -4.92 -0.86
CA GLN A 116 13.95 -5.15 -1.95
C GLN A 116 14.50 -6.11 -2.99
N VAL A 117 13.61 -6.73 -3.74
CA VAL A 117 13.93 -7.53 -4.92
C VAL A 117 13.19 -6.98 -6.13
N ILE A 118 13.85 -6.97 -7.29
CA ILE A 118 13.27 -6.59 -8.56
C ILE A 118 12.95 -7.86 -9.33
N VAL A 119 11.71 -7.98 -9.80
CA VAL A 119 11.22 -9.18 -10.46
C VAL A 119 10.83 -8.91 -11.91
N ASP A 120 10.87 -9.96 -12.74
CA ASP A 120 10.43 -9.87 -14.14
C ASP A 120 8.90 -9.81 -14.29
N ASP A 121 8.45 -9.51 -15.50
CA ASP A 121 7.03 -9.39 -15.83
C ASP A 121 6.25 -10.69 -15.59
N GLY A 122 6.89 -11.85 -15.83
CA GLY A 122 6.29 -13.16 -15.58
C GLY A 122 6.00 -13.38 -14.10
N ALA A 123 6.95 -13.03 -13.22
CA ALA A 123 6.75 -13.08 -11.79
C ALA A 123 5.70 -12.04 -11.33
N CYS A 124 5.70 -10.82 -11.90
CA CYS A 124 4.68 -9.82 -11.61
C CYS A 124 3.26 -10.35 -11.87
N GLU A 125 3.04 -11.01 -13.01
CA GLU A 125 1.73 -11.57 -13.37
C GLU A 125 1.38 -12.79 -12.50
N ALA A 126 2.34 -13.69 -12.24
CA ALA A 126 2.11 -14.83 -11.36
C ALA A 126 1.69 -14.41 -9.95
N LEU A 127 2.35 -13.41 -9.37
CA LEU A 127 2.05 -12.92 -8.04
C LEU A 127 0.61 -12.39 -7.90
N LYS A 128 0.02 -11.83 -8.95
CA LYS A 128 -1.40 -11.38 -8.94
C LYS A 128 -2.39 -12.51 -8.68
N THR A 129 -2.02 -13.75 -8.95
CA THR A 129 -2.83 -14.95 -8.73
C THR A 129 -2.55 -15.64 -7.39
N HIS A 130 -1.94 -14.92 -6.44
CA HIS A 130 -1.63 -15.43 -5.10
C HIS A 130 -0.71 -16.66 -5.11
N THR A 131 0.38 -16.57 -5.86
CA THR A 131 1.43 -17.59 -5.91
C THR A 131 2.65 -17.17 -5.10
N SER A 132 3.49 -18.14 -4.74
CA SER A 132 4.79 -17.88 -4.10
C SER A 132 5.78 -17.22 -5.06
N LEU A 133 6.68 -16.39 -4.54
CA LEU A 133 7.79 -15.84 -5.30
C LEU A 133 8.93 -16.86 -5.38
N LEU A 134 9.27 -17.28 -6.59
CA LEU A 134 10.37 -18.20 -6.87
C LEU A 134 11.65 -17.45 -7.25
N PRO A 135 12.85 -18.03 -7.02
CA PRO A 135 14.13 -17.38 -7.37
C PRO A 135 14.26 -17.02 -8.84
N LYS A 136 13.68 -17.82 -9.74
CA LYS A 136 13.71 -17.62 -11.20
C LYS A 136 13.16 -16.27 -11.63
N GLY A 137 12.14 -15.78 -10.92
CA GLY A 137 11.51 -14.48 -11.22
C GLY A 137 12.31 -13.27 -10.73
N ILE A 138 13.36 -13.48 -9.88
CA ILE A 138 14.15 -12.39 -9.30
C ILE A 138 15.33 -12.04 -10.22
N LYS A 139 15.46 -10.75 -10.54
CA LYS A 139 16.56 -10.24 -11.39
C LYS A 139 17.58 -9.44 -10.60
N GLU A 140 17.14 -8.66 -9.60
CA GLU A 140 18.03 -7.88 -8.75
C GLU A 140 17.65 -8.00 -7.28
N VAL A 141 18.66 -7.86 -6.41
CA VAL A 141 18.52 -7.89 -4.94
C VAL A 141 19.23 -6.69 -4.35
N GLU A 142 18.50 -5.85 -3.64
CA GLU A 142 19.01 -4.62 -3.04
C GLU A 142 18.82 -4.61 -1.52
N GLY A 143 19.78 -4.01 -0.82
CA GLY A 143 19.81 -3.97 0.64
C GLY A 143 20.54 -5.15 1.26
N SER A 144 20.55 -5.16 2.60
CA SER A 144 21.13 -6.24 3.41
C SER A 144 20.10 -6.69 4.43
N PHE A 145 19.69 -7.95 4.34
CA PHE A 145 18.67 -8.53 5.18
C PHE A 145 18.91 -10.02 5.44
N MET A 146 18.37 -10.49 6.55
CA MET A 146 18.43 -11.89 6.96
C MET A 146 17.14 -12.62 6.56
N GLN A 147 17.18 -13.95 6.57
CA GLN A 147 15.99 -14.79 6.53
C GLN A 147 14.96 -14.33 7.57
N GLY A 148 13.68 -14.35 7.23
CA GLY A 148 12.59 -13.88 8.09
C GLY A 148 12.38 -12.37 8.08
N SER A 149 13.19 -11.60 7.35
CA SER A 149 13.00 -10.16 7.19
C SER A 149 11.82 -9.86 6.24
N VAL A 150 11.17 -8.71 6.45
CA VAL A 150 10.22 -8.18 5.47
C VAL A 150 10.97 -7.45 4.37
N ILE A 151 10.66 -7.75 3.12
CA ILE A 151 11.23 -7.13 1.93
C ILE A 151 10.15 -6.68 0.96
N ASP A 152 10.46 -5.67 0.14
CA ASP A 152 9.62 -5.22 -0.96
C ASP A 152 9.91 -6.01 -2.24
N VAL A 153 8.85 -6.24 -3.03
CA VAL A 153 8.94 -6.85 -4.36
C VAL A 153 8.51 -5.80 -5.37
N LEU A 154 9.45 -5.38 -6.21
CA LEU A 154 9.25 -4.31 -7.20
C LEU A 154 9.28 -4.88 -8.62
N SER A 155 8.54 -4.25 -9.52
CA SER A 155 8.71 -4.44 -10.97
C SER A 155 9.96 -3.71 -11.47
N PHE A 156 10.39 -3.99 -12.72
CA PHE A 156 11.45 -3.22 -13.39
C PHE A 156 11.18 -1.71 -13.50
N LYS A 157 9.92 -1.30 -13.39
CA LYS A 157 9.52 0.12 -13.40
C LYS A 157 9.60 0.77 -12.02
N GLY A 158 10.06 0.04 -10.99
CA GLY A 158 10.10 0.51 -9.60
C GLY A 158 8.73 0.56 -8.91
N GLN A 159 7.71 -0.05 -9.50
CA GLN A 159 6.39 -0.12 -8.88
C GLN A 159 6.37 -1.23 -7.82
N LEU A 160 5.86 -0.94 -6.62
CA LEU A 160 5.66 -1.93 -5.57
C LEU A 160 4.55 -2.91 -5.99
N ILE A 161 4.91 -4.16 -6.21
CA ILE A 161 4.00 -5.26 -6.58
C ILE A 161 3.48 -5.96 -5.33
N ALA A 162 4.40 -6.27 -4.40
CA ALA A 162 4.07 -6.98 -3.17
C ALA A 162 5.07 -6.68 -2.07
N ARG A 163 4.74 -7.08 -0.85
CA ARG A 163 5.64 -7.10 0.31
C ARG A 163 5.51 -8.44 1.03
N GLY A 164 6.62 -9.01 1.50
CA GLY A 164 6.54 -10.31 2.14
C GLY A 164 7.74 -10.65 3.01
N ILE A 165 7.64 -11.79 3.71
CA ILE A 165 8.68 -12.31 4.58
C ILE A 165 9.54 -13.29 3.77
N THR A 166 10.84 -12.96 3.63
CA THR A 166 11.77 -13.77 2.84
C THR A 166 12.24 -15.04 3.60
N ASN A 167 12.35 -16.14 2.87
CA ASN A 167 12.91 -17.41 3.35
C ASN A 167 14.44 -17.47 3.23
N TYR A 168 15.08 -16.51 2.56
CA TYR A 168 16.52 -16.46 2.31
C TYR A 168 17.07 -15.08 2.66
N SER A 169 18.34 -15.02 3.04
CA SER A 169 19.07 -13.76 3.23
C SER A 169 19.37 -13.07 1.88
N SER A 170 19.73 -11.80 1.92
CA SER A 170 20.12 -11.03 0.73
C SER A 170 21.32 -11.65 0.00
N ASP A 171 22.27 -12.25 0.73
CA ASP A 171 23.46 -12.82 0.13
C ASP A 171 23.16 -14.14 -0.57
N GLU A 172 22.31 -14.98 0.02
CA GLU A 172 21.79 -16.19 -0.61
C GLU A 172 20.97 -15.87 -1.85
N LEU A 173 20.08 -14.86 -1.77
CA LEU A 173 19.27 -14.44 -2.91
C LEU A 173 20.12 -13.94 -4.09
N LYS A 174 21.23 -13.27 -3.83
CA LYS A 174 22.18 -12.86 -4.89
C LYS A 174 22.78 -14.05 -5.65
N LEU A 175 22.92 -15.20 -4.98
CA LEU A 175 23.45 -16.42 -5.57
C LEU A 175 22.38 -17.20 -6.37
N ILE A 176 21.15 -17.31 -5.80
CA ILE A 176 20.08 -18.14 -6.39
C ILE A 176 19.13 -17.38 -7.33
N LYS A 177 19.21 -16.05 -7.41
CA LYS A 177 18.35 -15.26 -8.33
C LYS A 177 18.53 -15.77 -9.76
N ASP A 178 17.44 -15.75 -10.53
CA ASP A 178 17.38 -16.22 -11.92
C ASP A 178 17.63 -17.74 -12.12
N HIS A 179 17.74 -18.50 -11.03
CA HIS A 179 17.85 -19.97 -11.05
C HIS A 179 16.52 -20.65 -10.74
N HIS A 180 16.35 -21.88 -11.20
CA HIS A 180 15.20 -22.69 -10.83
C HIS A 180 15.31 -23.21 -9.38
N SER A 181 14.17 -23.45 -8.71
CA SER A 181 14.15 -23.91 -7.31
C SER A 181 14.87 -25.26 -7.10
N ASN A 182 14.96 -26.10 -8.14
CA ASN A 182 15.71 -27.36 -8.06
C ASN A 182 17.23 -27.19 -8.09
N GLU A 183 17.73 -26.00 -8.41
CA GLU A 183 19.17 -25.68 -8.45
C GLU A 183 19.67 -25.12 -7.10
N ILE A 184 18.75 -24.69 -6.20
CA ILE A 184 19.10 -24.07 -4.93
C ILE A 184 20.08 -24.91 -4.12
N GLU A 185 19.80 -26.22 -3.96
CA GLU A 185 20.66 -27.13 -3.17
C GLU A 185 22.08 -27.26 -3.75
N SER A 186 22.21 -27.22 -5.05
CA SER A 186 23.53 -27.26 -5.71
C SER A 186 24.32 -25.97 -5.52
N ILE A 187 23.65 -24.83 -5.38
CA ILE A 187 24.26 -23.50 -5.25
C ILE A 187 24.59 -23.19 -3.77
N LEU A 188 23.61 -23.40 -2.87
CA LEU A 188 23.76 -23.04 -1.46
C LEU A 188 24.28 -24.20 -0.58
N HIS A 189 24.35 -25.44 -1.11
CA HIS A 189 24.67 -26.69 -0.39
C HIS A 189 23.61 -27.07 0.66
N TYR A 190 22.43 -26.43 0.65
CA TYR A 190 21.25 -26.79 1.43
C TYR A 190 20.01 -26.20 0.74
N LYS A 191 18.82 -26.69 1.10
CA LYS A 191 17.55 -26.18 0.62
C LYS A 191 16.44 -26.46 1.62
N ASP A 192 15.99 -25.45 2.32
CA ASP A 192 14.87 -25.54 3.26
C ASP A 192 13.53 -25.20 2.60
N TYR A 193 13.56 -24.36 1.54
CA TYR A 193 12.37 -23.85 0.84
C TYR A 193 12.58 -23.85 -0.68
N ASP A 194 11.50 -24.08 -1.43
CA ASP A 194 11.49 -23.94 -2.89
C ASP A 194 11.30 -22.49 -3.33
N GLU A 195 10.62 -21.71 -2.48
CA GLU A 195 10.23 -20.32 -2.74
C GLU A 195 11.03 -19.32 -1.89
N VAL A 196 11.25 -18.15 -2.44
CA VAL A 196 11.86 -17.00 -1.76
C VAL A 196 10.86 -16.37 -0.78
N ILE A 197 9.60 -16.24 -1.18
CA ILE A 197 8.51 -15.82 -0.31
C ILE A 197 7.33 -16.74 -0.57
N HIS A 198 6.84 -17.41 0.47
CA HIS A 198 5.64 -18.24 0.39
C HIS A 198 4.40 -17.38 0.19
N ALA A 199 3.41 -17.86 -0.57
CA ALA A 199 2.17 -17.14 -0.87
C ALA A 199 1.47 -16.62 0.40
N ASP A 200 1.43 -17.41 1.49
CA ASP A 200 0.82 -17.00 2.76
C ASP A 200 1.61 -15.91 3.52
N ASN A 201 2.86 -15.66 3.12
CA ASN A 201 3.74 -14.64 3.70
C ASN A 201 3.93 -13.45 2.77
N LEU A 202 3.13 -13.36 1.70
CA LEU A 202 3.24 -12.36 0.65
C LEU A 202 1.93 -11.61 0.51
N VAL A 203 1.98 -10.29 0.61
CA VAL A 203 0.83 -9.40 0.50
C VAL A 203 0.97 -8.58 -0.78
N ILE A 204 -0.02 -8.70 -1.68
CA ILE A 204 -0.03 -7.98 -2.94
C ILE A 204 -0.44 -6.53 -2.71
N ASN A 205 0.34 -5.59 -3.26
CA ASN A 205 -0.05 -4.19 -3.33
C ASN A 205 -1.08 -4.02 -4.46
N LYS A 206 -2.28 -3.58 -4.10
CA LYS A 206 -3.39 -3.44 -5.05
C LYS A 206 -3.52 -2.05 -5.67
N GLY A 207 -2.49 -1.19 -5.44
CA GLY A 207 -2.51 0.18 -5.96
C GLY A 207 -3.17 1.18 -5.02
#